data_392a12b32b3d464d22e329b88d5d4a09
#
_entry.id   392a12b32b3d464d22e329b88d5d4a09
#
_cell.length_a   1.000
_cell.length_b   1.000
_cell.length_c   1.000
_cell.angle_alpha   90.00
_cell.angle_beta   90.00
_cell.angle_gamma   90.00
#
_symmetry.space_group_name_H-M   'P 1'
#
loop_
_entity.id
_entity.type
_entity.pdbx_description
1 polymer ?
#
loop_
_entity_poly.entity_id
_entity_poly.type
_entity_poly.pdbx_seq_one_letter_code
_entity_poly.pdbx_strand_id
1 'polypeptide(L)'
;MPIAEIPLRAWRKRGQDFDFHGRTIRYWVAGQGEPLLLIHGFPTASWDWHYLWQALAQRYLVIACDMLGFGDSDKPLDHGYCLLEQADLQQALLDHLCVDQPVHVLAHDYGDTVAQEMLARQNVQQGAGRWLSCLFLNGGLFPETHNALLVQR
;
A
#
# COMPACT_ATOMS: atom_id res chain seq x y z
N MET A 1 15.06 -1.37 -19.63
CA MET A 1 16.01 -1.85 -18.61
C MET A 1 15.56 -3.21 -18.14
N PRO A 2 16.47 -4.14 -17.86
CA PRO A 2 16.05 -5.40 -17.26
C PRO A 2 15.40 -5.13 -15.89
N ILE A 3 14.28 -5.79 -15.62
CA ILE A 3 13.65 -5.81 -14.29
C ILE A 3 14.66 -6.51 -13.37
N ALA A 4 15.13 -5.80 -12.35
CA ALA A 4 16.13 -6.31 -11.42
C ALA A 4 15.48 -6.56 -10.06
N GLU A 5 15.63 -7.79 -9.58
CA GLU A 5 15.21 -8.17 -8.24
C GLU A 5 15.98 -7.37 -7.17
N ILE A 6 15.27 -6.84 -6.18
CA ILE A 6 15.88 -6.32 -4.96
C ILE A 6 15.80 -7.40 -3.89
N PRO A 7 16.94 -7.99 -3.46
CA PRO A 7 16.93 -9.01 -2.41
C PRO A 7 16.27 -8.47 -1.13
N LEU A 8 15.51 -9.31 -0.42
CA LEU A 8 14.77 -8.93 0.80
C LEU A 8 15.65 -8.21 1.84
N ARG A 9 16.91 -8.68 2.05
CA ARG A 9 17.84 -8.02 2.96
C ARG A 9 18.18 -6.58 2.54
N ALA A 10 18.30 -6.34 1.24
CA ALA A 10 18.57 -4.99 0.71
C ALA A 10 17.32 -4.10 0.77
N TRP A 11 16.14 -4.70 0.56
CA TRP A 11 14.85 -4.04 0.74
C TRP A 11 14.70 -3.53 2.17
N ARG A 12 14.81 -4.41 3.15
CA ARG A 12 14.69 -4.07 4.59
C ARG A 12 15.60 -2.94 5.04
N LYS A 13 16.84 -2.90 4.50
CA LYS A 13 17.80 -1.83 4.84
C LYS A 13 17.38 -0.44 4.37
N ARG A 14 16.50 -0.33 3.38
CA ARG A 14 16.02 0.93 2.81
C ARG A 14 14.75 1.44 3.47
N GLY A 15 14.10 0.60 4.25
CA GLY A 15 12.86 0.95 4.94
C GLY A 15 13.10 1.98 6.03
N GLN A 16 12.08 2.79 6.26
CA GLN A 16 11.98 3.81 7.30
C GLN A 16 10.77 3.49 8.17
N ASP A 17 10.67 4.11 9.32
CA ASP A 17 9.58 3.88 10.25
C ASP A 17 8.80 5.18 10.49
N PHE A 18 7.48 5.09 10.64
CA PHE A 18 6.66 6.16 11.18
C PHE A 18 5.69 5.62 12.22
N ASP A 19 5.26 6.50 13.12
CA ASP A 19 4.26 6.17 14.14
C ASP A 19 2.84 6.30 13.57
N PHE A 20 2.07 5.24 13.69
CA PHE A 20 0.63 5.22 13.42
C PHE A 20 -0.11 4.79 14.67
N HIS A 21 -0.65 5.76 15.43
CA HIS A 21 -1.37 5.53 16.68
C HIS A 21 -0.59 4.69 17.71
N GLY A 22 0.70 4.98 17.90
CA GLY A 22 1.58 4.24 18.80
C GLY A 22 2.04 2.88 18.25
N ARG A 23 1.89 2.63 16.95
CA ARG A 23 2.35 1.44 16.24
C ARG A 23 3.42 1.83 15.23
N THR A 24 4.51 1.08 15.19
CA THR A 24 5.57 1.28 14.21
C THR A 24 5.16 0.69 12.87
N ILE A 25 5.11 1.52 11.85
CA ILE A 25 4.83 1.12 10.48
C ILE A 25 6.08 1.28 9.64
N ARG A 26 6.47 0.20 8.97
CA ARG A 26 7.61 0.17 8.06
C ARG A 26 7.21 0.61 6.67
N TYR A 27 7.92 1.59 6.09
CA TYR A 27 7.62 2.11 4.76
C TYR A 27 8.87 2.36 3.92
N TRP A 28 8.68 2.51 2.62
CA TRP A 28 9.72 2.77 1.62
C TRP A 28 9.28 3.88 0.70
N VAL A 29 10.25 4.74 0.35
CA VAL A 29 10.06 5.81 -0.63
C VAL A 29 11.27 5.85 -1.55
N ALA A 30 11.03 6.02 -2.85
CA ALA A 30 12.10 6.19 -3.83
C ALA A 30 11.60 6.96 -5.07
N GLY A 31 12.54 7.57 -5.79
CA GLY A 31 12.25 8.29 -7.01
C GLY A 31 11.77 9.72 -6.79
N GLN A 32 11.29 10.33 -7.85
CA GLN A 32 10.77 11.70 -7.89
C GLN A 32 9.69 11.79 -8.99
N GLY A 33 8.81 12.76 -8.90
CA GLY A 33 7.72 12.97 -9.86
C GLY A 33 6.34 12.83 -9.21
N GLU A 34 5.34 12.45 -10.00
CA GLU A 34 3.99 12.22 -9.50
C GLU A 34 3.98 11.06 -8.48
N PRO A 35 3.29 11.21 -7.35
CA PRO A 35 3.23 10.15 -6.33
C PRO A 35 2.52 8.90 -6.84
N LEU A 36 3.11 7.74 -6.55
CA LEU A 36 2.54 6.43 -6.82
C LEU A 36 2.54 5.61 -5.52
N LEU A 37 1.35 5.40 -4.95
CA LEU A 37 1.14 4.57 -3.78
C LEU A 37 0.95 3.12 -4.20
N LEU A 38 1.75 2.21 -3.61
CA LEU A 38 1.68 0.78 -3.84
C LEU A 38 1.13 0.09 -2.58
N ILE A 39 0.01 -0.63 -2.72
CA ILE A 39 -0.65 -1.32 -1.61
C ILE A 39 -0.57 -2.83 -1.85
N HIS A 40 0.14 -3.55 -0.98
CA HIS A 40 0.38 -4.99 -1.10
C HIS A 40 -0.84 -5.83 -0.69
N GLY A 41 -0.78 -7.12 -0.96
CA GLY A 41 -1.83 -8.09 -0.66
C GLY A 41 -1.58 -8.96 0.59
N PHE A 42 -2.46 -9.95 0.78
CA PHE A 42 -2.38 -10.99 1.80
C PHE A 42 -1.81 -12.28 1.17
N PRO A 43 -0.95 -13.04 1.84
CA PRO A 43 -0.38 -12.81 3.20
C PRO A 43 1.06 -12.24 3.14
N THR A 44 1.33 -11.35 2.23
CA THR A 44 2.66 -10.87 1.90
C THR A 44 3.00 -9.51 2.54
N ALA A 45 3.81 -8.70 1.88
CA ALA A 45 4.29 -7.42 2.36
C ALA A 45 4.71 -6.53 1.18
N SER A 46 5.09 -5.30 1.44
CA SER A 46 5.55 -4.35 0.42
C SER A 46 6.69 -4.86 -0.47
N TRP A 47 7.41 -5.89 -0.03
CA TRP A 47 8.43 -6.53 -0.85
C TRP A 47 7.88 -7.18 -2.13
N ASP A 48 6.58 -7.42 -2.26
CA ASP A 48 5.94 -7.85 -3.51
C ASP A 48 6.31 -6.96 -4.69
N TRP A 49 6.58 -5.69 -4.43
CA TRP A 49 6.90 -4.67 -5.43
C TRP A 49 8.37 -4.64 -5.85
N HIS A 50 9.23 -5.49 -5.27
CA HIS A 50 10.68 -5.42 -5.44
C HIS A 50 11.17 -5.51 -6.89
N TYR A 51 10.46 -6.23 -7.75
CA TYR A 51 10.79 -6.30 -9.18
C TYR A 51 10.46 -5.01 -9.93
N LEU A 52 9.37 -4.35 -9.57
CA LEU A 52 8.88 -3.15 -10.24
C LEU A 52 9.50 -1.87 -9.67
N TRP A 53 10.00 -1.92 -8.45
CA TRP A 53 10.39 -0.76 -7.67
C TRP A 53 11.33 0.19 -8.38
N GLN A 54 12.42 -0.33 -8.94
CA GLN A 54 13.43 0.50 -9.61
C GLN A 54 12.90 1.12 -10.90
N ALA A 55 12.11 0.38 -11.66
CA ALA A 55 11.52 0.87 -12.91
C ALA A 55 10.50 1.98 -12.64
N LEU A 56 9.65 1.81 -11.64
CA LEU A 56 8.66 2.80 -11.23
C LEU A 56 9.33 4.06 -10.66
N ALA A 57 10.36 3.90 -9.81
CA ALA A 57 11.09 5.00 -9.21
C ALA A 57 11.87 5.88 -10.20
N GLN A 58 12.00 5.47 -11.47
CA GLN A 58 12.56 6.32 -12.52
C GLN A 58 11.58 7.39 -13.01
N ARG A 59 10.27 7.23 -12.75
CA ARG A 59 9.22 8.10 -13.26
C ARG A 59 8.32 8.69 -12.18
N TYR A 60 8.22 8.02 -11.04
CA TYR A 60 7.30 8.34 -9.96
C TYR A 60 8.03 8.50 -8.64
N LEU A 61 7.43 9.29 -7.74
CA LEU A 61 7.72 9.18 -6.31
C LEU A 61 6.97 7.96 -5.79
N VAL A 62 7.65 6.81 -5.73
CA VAL A 62 7.04 5.53 -5.32
C VAL A 62 7.01 5.43 -3.81
N ILE A 63 5.85 5.08 -3.26
CA ILE A 63 5.58 4.99 -1.84
C ILE A 63 4.93 3.62 -1.57
N ALA A 64 5.43 2.89 -0.58
CA ALA A 64 4.83 1.64 -0.11
C ALA A 64 5.07 1.48 1.39
N CYS A 65 4.18 0.80 2.09
CA CYS A 65 4.41 0.35 3.46
C CYS A 65 4.03 -1.12 3.62
N ASP A 66 4.58 -1.75 4.64
CA ASP A 66 4.01 -2.96 5.20
C ASP A 66 2.79 -2.55 6.03
N MET A 67 1.61 -3.02 5.68
CA MET A 67 0.39 -2.74 6.44
C MET A 67 0.50 -3.26 7.88
N LEU A 68 -0.28 -2.70 8.80
CA LEU A 68 -0.32 -3.18 10.19
C LEU A 68 -0.68 -4.67 10.22
N GLY A 69 0.12 -5.47 10.91
CA GLY A 69 0.00 -6.93 10.92
C GLY A 69 0.85 -7.66 9.87
N PHE A 70 1.54 -6.94 8.98
CA PHE A 70 2.31 -7.52 7.87
C PHE A 70 3.79 -7.13 7.90
N GLY A 71 4.61 -7.87 7.16
CA GLY A 71 6.01 -7.57 6.88
C GLY A 71 6.84 -7.23 8.12
N ASP A 72 7.49 -6.10 8.11
CA ASP A 72 8.31 -5.57 9.20
C ASP A 72 7.58 -4.52 10.07
N SER A 73 6.28 -4.25 9.80
CA SER A 73 5.41 -3.42 10.66
C SER A 73 4.96 -4.17 11.91
N ASP A 74 4.48 -3.42 12.92
CA ASP A 74 3.97 -4.00 14.17
C ASP A 74 2.81 -4.98 13.93
N LYS A 75 2.76 -6.01 14.79
CA LYS A 75 1.78 -7.11 14.75
C LYS A 75 1.19 -7.35 16.14
N PRO A 76 0.41 -6.38 16.70
CA PRO A 76 -0.18 -6.56 18.02
C PRO A 76 -1.12 -7.77 18.04
N LEU A 77 -0.96 -8.64 19.07
CA LEU A 77 -1.73 -9.88 19.19
C LEU A 77 -3.20 -9.62 19.59
N ASP A 78 -3.42 -8.65 20.48
CA ASP A 78 -4.75 -8.28 20.97
C ASP A 78 -5.30 -7.08 20.18
N HIS A 79 -5.42 -7.25 18.87
CA HIS A 79 -5.86 -6.18 17.98
C HIS A 79 -6.92 -6.68 16.99
N GLY A 80 -8.00 -5.94 16.89
CA GLY A 80 -9.05 -6.20 15.91
C GLY A 80 -8.70 -5.60 14.55
N TYR A 81 -7.88 -6.27 13.77
CA TYR A 81 -7.51 -5.81 12.44
C TYR A 81 -8.73 -5.57 11.56
N CYS A 82 -8.82 -4.41 10.96
CA CYS A 82 -9.92 -4.10 10.06
C CYS A 82 -9.45 -3.32 8.83
N LEU A 83 -10.22 -3.45 7.77
CA LEU A 83 -9.98 -2.81 6.49
C LEU A 83 -9.94 -1.27 6.59
N LEU A 84 -10.84 -0.70 7.39
CA LEU A 84 -10.95 0.75 7.54
C LEU A 84 -9.68 1.35 8.14
N GLU A 85 -9.09 0.66 9.13
CA GLU A 85 -7.83 1.05 9.74
C GLU A 85 -6.66 0.98 8.75
N GLN A 86 -6.62 -0.02 7.88
CA GLN A 86 -5.59 -0.10 6.84
C GLN A 86 -5.72 1.07 5.85
N ALA A 87 -6.94 1.48 5.51
CA ALA A 87 -7.17 2.67 4.69
C ALA A 87 -6.73 3.96 5.40
N ASP A 88 -7.01 4.08 6.71
CA ASP A 88 -6.52 5.19 7.54
C ASP A 88 -4.98 5.23 7.58
N LEU A 89 -4.34 4.07 7.68
CA LEU A 89 -2.89 3.94 7.68
C LEU A 89 -2.27 4.43 6.36
N GLN A 90 -2.85 4.07 5.22
CA GLN A 90 -2.36 4.55 3.92
C GLN A 90 -2.47 6.07 3.81
N GLN A 91 -3.60 6.64 4.26
CA GLN A 91 -3.77 8.09 4.28
C GLN A 91 -2.78 8.75 5.24
N ALA A 92 -2.58 8.21 6.44
CA ALA A 92 -1.63 8.71 7.42
C ALA A 92 -0.19 8.68 6.90
N LEU A 93 0.18 7.68 6.09
CA LEU A 93 1.48 7.62 5.44
C LEU A 93 1.67 8.76 4.43
N LEU A 94 0.66 9.02 3.59
CA LEU A 94 0.70 10.15 2.66
C LEU A 94 0.83 11.49 3.39
N ASP A 95 0.09 11.67 4.48
CA ASP A 95 0.13 12.86 5.31
C ASP A 95 1.50 13.02 6.01
N HIS A 96 2.06 11.92 6.55
CA HIS A 96 3.41 11.89 7.14
C HIS A 96 4.50 12.32 6.14
N LEU A 97 4.35 11.95 4.89
CA LEU A 97 5.27 12.30 3.82
C LEU A 97 4.97 13.66 3.18
N CYS A 98 3.97 14.40 3.66
CA CYS A 98 3.53 15.68 3.13
C CYS A 98 3.19 15.60 1.63
N VAL A 99 2.52 14.52 1.22
CA VAL A 99 2.07 14.34 -0.17
C VAL A 99 0.74 15.05 -0.37
N ASP A 100 0.80 16.32 -0.80
CA ASP A 100 -0.40 17.16 -1.00
C ASP A 100 -0.96 17.11 -2.42
N GLN A 101 -0.19 16.59 -3.37
CA GLN A 101 -0.59 16.46 -4.77
C GLN A 101 -1.40 15.17 -5.01
N PRO A 102 -2.19 15.12 -6.10
CA PRO A 102 -2.91 13.91 -6.47
C PRO A 102 -1.98 12.71 -6.71
N VAL A 103 -2.43 11.51 -6.35
CA VAL A 103 -1.63 10.28 -6.39
C VAL A 103 -2.17 9.28 -7.41
N HIS A 104 -1.28 8.49 -7.98
CA HIS A 104 -1.62 7.21 -8.61
C HIS A 104 -1.66 6.11 -7.55
N VAL A 105 -2.54 5.14 -7.70
CA VAL A 105 -2.62 3.98 -6.80
C VAL A 105 -2.50 2.70 -7.60
N LEU A 106 -1.63 1.82 -7.15
CA LEU A 106 -1.49 0.45 -7.65
C LEU A 106 -1.65 -0.50 -6.47
N ALA A 107 -2.72 -1.26 -6.48
CA ALA A 107 -3.08 -2.17 -5.40
C ALA A 107 -3.11 -3.62 -5.90
N HIS A 108 -2.91 -4.57 -4.99
CA HIS A 108 -2.89 -5.99 -5.27
C HIS A 108 -3.61 -6.77 -4.17
N ASP A 109 -4.47 -7.74 -4.54
CA ASP A 109 -5.16 -8.68 -3.66
C ASP A 109 -5.93 -7.97 -2.52
N TYR A 110 -5.60 -8.18 -1.24
CA TYR A 110 -6.20 -7.48 -0.09
C TYR A 110 -6.02 -5.96 -0.19
N GLY A 111 -4.91 -5.50 -0.77
CA GLY A 111 -4.67 -4.08 -1.03
C GLY A 111 -5.71 -3.44 -1.94
N ASP A 112 -6.31 -4.21 -2.86
CA ASP A 112 -7.40 -3.73 -3.71
C ASP A 112 -8.62 -3.33 -2.87
N THR A 113 -8.95 -4.11 -1.84
CA THR A 113 -10.07 -3.80 -0.96
C THR A 113 -9.77 -2.56 -0.10
N VAL A 114 -8.52 -2.40 0.36
CA VAL A 114 -8.07 -1.18 1.05
C VAL A 114 -8.19 0.04 0.12
N ALA A 115 -7.72 -0.08 -1.11
CA ALA A 115 -7.78 0.99 -2.10
C ALA A 115 -9.24 1.34 -2.49
N GLN A 116 -10.15 0.37 -2.56
CA GLN A 116 -11.58 0.61 -2.79
C GLN A 116 -12.20 1.45 -1.68
N GLU A 117 -11.88 1.16 -0.41
CA GLU A 117 -12.34 1.97 0.72
C GLU A 117 -11.81 3.40 0.63
N MET A 118 -10.53 3.59 0.34
CA MET A 118 -9.95 4.91 0.15
C MET A 118 -10.62 5.67 -0.99
N LEU A 119 -10.92 5.00 -2.11
CA LEU A 119 -11.61 5.57 -3.27
C LEU A 119 -13.06 5.94 -2.94
N ALA A 120 -13.77 5.10 -2.18
CA ALA A 120 -15.13 5.37 -1.74
C ALA A 120 -15.20 6.63 -0.86
N ARG A 121 -14.26 6.81 0.06
CA ARG A 121 -14.14 8.01 0.89
C ARG A 121 -13.91 9.28 0.06
N GLN A 122 -13.07 9.20 -0.97
CA GLN A 122 -12.87 10.32 -1.88
C GLN A 122 -14.14 10.73 -2.62
N ASN A 123 -14.89 9.76 -3.13
CA ASN A 123 -16.12 10.03 -3.88
C ASN A 123 -17.18 10.71 -3.03
N VAL A 124 -17.24 10.41 -1.73
CA VAL A 124 -18.17 11.04 -0.79
C VAL A 124 -17.77 12.47 -0.44
N GLN A 125 -16.47 12.78 -0.42
CA GLN A 125 -15.96 14.11 -0.04
C GLN A 125 -16.07 15.17 -1.16
N GLN A 126 -16.78 14.89 -2.22
CA GLN A 126 -17.10 15.81 -3.35
C GLN A 126 -15.96 16.75 -3.75
N GLY A 127 -15.13 16.32 -4.69
CA GLY A 127 -14.31 17.24 -5.48
C GLY A 127 -12.85 17.43 -5.06
N ALA A 128 -12.39 16.86 -3.97
CA ALA A 128 -10.96 16.76 -3.69
C ALA A 128 -10.39 15.47 -4.31
N GLY A 129 -10.44 15.37 -5.64
CA GLY A 129 -9.86 14.25 -6.38
C GLY A 129 -8.36 14.18 -6.15
N ARG A 130 -7.94 13.48 -5.10
CA ARG A 130 -6.53 13.22 -4.80
C ARG A 130 -5.95 12.05 -5.60
N TRP A 131 -6.78 11.38 -6.42
CA TRP A 131 -6.33 10.26 -7.22
C TRP A 131 -6.31 10.61 -8.71
N LEU A 132 -5.15 10.39 -9.32
CA LEU A 132 -4.97 10.51 -10.77
C LEU A 132 -5.44 9.25 -11.50
N SER A 133 -5.16 8.10 -10.93
CA SER A 133 -5.60 6.80 -11.43
C SER A 133 -5.54 5.74 -10.34
N CYS A 134 -6.28 4.66 -10.55
CA CYS A 134 -6.18 3.47 -9.71
C CYS A 134 -6.13 2.22 -10.60
N LEU A 135 -5.20 1.32 -10.28
CA LEU A 135 -5.09 0.02 -10.91
C LEU A 135 -5.20 -1.06 -9.84
N PHE A 136 -6.20 -1.92 -9.98
CA PHE A 136 -6.45 -3.08 -9.14
C PHE A 136 -5.90 -4.34 -9.78
N LEU A 137 -5.13 -5.10 -9.04
CA LEU A 137 -4.49 -6.33 -9.51
C LEU A 137 -4.96 -7.52 -8.68
N ASN A 138 -5.71 -8.41 -9.30
CA ASN A 138 -6.01 -9.74 -8.75
C ASN A 138 -6.79 -9.75 -7.42
N GLY A 139 -7.56 -8.70 -7.15
CA GLY A 139 -8.34 -8.56 -5.92
C GLY A 139 -9.79 -9.02 -6.07
N GLY A 140 -10.45 -9.23 -4.93
CA GLY A 140 -11.86 -9.59 -4.83
C GLY A 140 -12.78 -8.39 -5.05
N LEU A 141 -12.82 -7.83 -6.25
CA LEU A 141 -13.68 -6.67 -6.57
C LEU A 141 -15.17 -6.99 -6.57
N PHE A 142 -15.51 -8.25 -6.87
CA PHE A 142 -16.89 -8.72 -7.00
C PHE A 142 -17.13 -9.90 -6.06
N PRO A 143 -17.97 -9.73 -5.02
CA PRO A 143 -18.24 -10.79 -4.04
C PRO A 143 -18.73 -12.10 -4.68
N GLU A 144 -19.46 -12.00 -5.80
CA GLU A 144 -20.02 -13.15 -6.52
C GLU A 144 -18.96 -14.06 -7.14
N THR A 145 -17.78 -13.51 -7.41
CA THR A 145 -16.67 -14.26 -8.02
C THR A 145 -15.63 -14.70 -7.01
N HIS A 146 -15.75 -14.27 -5.75
CA HIS A 146 -14.79 -14.57 -4.71
C HIS A 146 -14.92 -15.99 -4.18
N ASN A 147 -13.93 -16.83 -4.49
CA ASN A 147 -13.79 -18.19 -3.97
C ASN A 147 -12.62 -18.23 -2.95
N ALA A 148 -12.92 -17.95 -1.69
CA ALA A 148 -11.90 -17.92 -0.64
C ALA A 148 -11.21 -19.28 -0.50
N LEU A 149 -9.87 -19.30 -0.58
CA LEU A 149 -9.06 -20.48 -0.31
C LEU A 149 -9.10 -20.83 1.18
N LEU A 150 -8.74 -22.07 1.55
CA LEU A 150 -8.76 -22.55 2.94
C LEU A 150 -7.92 -21.67 3.88
N VAL A 151 -6.81 -21.12 3.39
CA VAL A 151 -5.91 -20.23 4.12
C VAL A 151 -6.49 -18.82 4.36
N GLN A 152 -7.56 -18.46 3.63
CA GLN A 152 -8.25 -17.16 3.75
C GLN A 152 -9.53 -17.26 4.60
N ARG A 153 -9.85 -18.43 5.13
CA ARG A 153 -11.00 -18.72 6.00
C ARG A 153 -10.54 -18.86 7.45
#